data_34570c6bede70f79ac48fd8cb9c25c20
#
_entry.id   34570c6bede70f79ac48fd8cb9c25c20
#
_cell.length_a   1.000
_cell.length_b   1.000
_cell.length_c   1.000
_cell.angle_alpha   90.00
_cell.angle_beta   90.00
_cell.angle_gamma   90.00
#
_symmetry.space_group_name_H-M   'P 1'
#
loop_
_entity.id
_entity.type
_entity.pdbx_description
1 polymer ?
#
loop_
_entity_poly.entity_id
_entity_poly.type
_entity_poly.pdbx_seq_one_letter_code
_entity_poly.pdbx_strand_id
1 'polypeptide(L)'
;DTFVCSSWYFLRFCSPKETKYGFNKKDIEYWMPVDQYIGGVEHAILHLLYSRFFTRAISYENKDINLIEPFNGLFTQGMVCHETYKDSNNNWLSPEEIETIEGKKYTKKDKSKVFVGPSESMSKSKKNTIDPENIISNYGADAARLFILSDSPPEKDVQWSEEGIISAFKFIQKLWNLNLKILEEIKKDHKTDADNEMLKNTNKFLKQITENLENFSYNKIVANLHEVYSFLIKQTNKEYTKKTLIENYEKILIAMTPVVPHLSNECLKALNSENIKWPDYDETILLEKMTNIVVQINGKKRGLLKTDVDTTEKNILEKIYKDETLKKYFN
;
A
#
# COMPACT_ATOMS: atom_id res chain seq x y z
N ASP A 1 5.64 34.95 10.22
CA ASP A 1 5.76 34.76 8.78
C ASP A 1 5.75 33.26 8.44
N THR A 2 4.83 32.84 7.57
CA THR A 2 4.59 31.42 7.26
C THR A 2 5.83 30.72 6.72
N PHE A 3 6.60 31.38 5.84
CA PHE A 3 7.81 30.79 5.27
C PHE A 3 8.90 30.56 6.31
N VAL A 4 9.09 31.51 7.22
CA VAL A 4 10.06 31.35 8.31
C VAL A 4 9.65 30.21 9.22
N CYS A 5 8.39 30.17 9.68
CA CYS A 5 7.90 29.09 10.53
C CYS A 5 8.04 27.72 9.87
N SER A 6 7.68 27.60 8.60
CA SER A 6 7.80 26.33 7.86
C SER A 6 9.25 25.87 7.68
N SER A 7 10.21 26.80 7.71
CA SER A 7 11.63 26.50 7.49
C SER A 7 12.32 25.79 8.65
N TRP A 8 11.73 25.78 9.86
CA TRP A 8 12.38 25.23 11.04
C TRP A 8 11.45 24.51 12.02
N TYR A 9 10.15 24.40 11.76
CA TYR A 9 9.17 23.82 12.70
C TYR A 9 9.55 22.39 13.17
N PHE A 10 10.23 21.62 12.32
CA PHE A 10 10.72 20.28 12.66
C PHE A 10 11.74 20.31 13.81
N LEU A 11 12.55 21.36 13.92
CA LEU A 11 13.44 21.55 15.06
C LEU A 11 12.63 21.85 16.33
N ARG A 12 11.57 22.65 16.20
CA ARG A 12 10.64 22.91 17.31
C ARG A 12 9.93 21.63 17.79
N PHE A 13 9.60 20.74 16.88
CA PHE A 13 8.98 19.47 17.23
C PHE A 13 9.88 18.56 18.06
N CYS A 14 11.20 18.67 17.94
CA CYS A 14 12.14 17.96 18.81
C CYS A 14 12.02 18.40 20.27
N SER A 15 11.66 19.67 20.53
CA SER A 15 11.60 20.28 21.87
C SER A 15 10.28 21.02 22.11
N PRO A 16 9.11 20.34 22.07
CA PRO A 16 7.80 21.01 22.10
C PRO A 16 7.52 21.74 23.41
N LYS A 17 8.18 21.36 24.51
CA LYS A 17 8.00 21.96 25.85
C LYS A 17 9.03 23.01 26.19
N GLU A 18 10.01 23.30 25.32
CA GLU A 18 11.00 24.35 25.56
C GLU A 18 10.33 25.73 25.53
N THR A 19 10.59 26.55 26.55
CA THR A 19 9.93 27.85 26.72
C THR A 19 10.88 29.02 26.54
N LYS A 20 12.19 28.80 26.69
CA LYS A 20 13.20 29.86 26.67
C LYS A 20 13.80 30.08 25.27
N TYR A 21 14.00 28.98 24.55
CA TYR A 21 14.61 28.98 23.23
C TYR A 21 13.69 28.32 22.21
N GLY A 22 14.00 28.45 20.91
CA GLY A 22 13.25 27.79 19.84
C GLY A 22 13.29 26.27 19.95
N PHE A 23 14.40 25.72 20.42
CA PHE A 23 14.63 24.29 20.63
C PHE A 23 15.78 24.07 21.62
N ASN A 24 15.92 22.85 22.12
CA ASN A 24 17.02 22.38 22.96
C ASN A 24 18.06 21.65 22.13
N LYS A 25 19.34 21.97 22.31
CA LYS A 25 20.45 21.35 21.58
C LYS A 25 20.48 19.82 21.73
N LYS A 26 20.33 19.30 22.97
CA LYS A 26 20.36 17.84 23.21
C LYS A 26 19.23 17.09 22.51
N ASP A 27 18.05 17.71 22.43
CA ASP A 27 16.91 17.11 21.74
C ASP A 27 17.18 17.05 20.23
N ILE A 28 17.79 18.10 19.66
CA ILE A 28 18.17 18.12 18.24
C ILE A 28 19.27 17.08 17.95
N GLU A 29 20.29 16.98 18.78
CA GLU A 29 21.35 15.98 18.62
C GLU A 29 20.81 14.55 18.65
N TYR A 30 19.71 14.31 19.35
CA TYR A 30 19.05 13.00 19.41
C TYR A 30 18.11 12.72 18.24
N TRP A 31 17.26 13.71 17.88
CA TRP A 31 16.17 13.49 16.91
C TRP A 31 16.52 13.84 15.45
N MET A 32 17.56 14.63 15.23
CA MET A 32 17.92 15.12 13.91
C MET A 32 19.16 14.41 13.34
N PRO A 33 19.28 14.31 12.01
CA PRO A 33 18.28 14.69 11.01
C PRO A 33 17.04 13.80 11.02
N VAL A 34 15.91 14.27 10.48
CA VAL A 34 14.68 13.47 10.32
C VAL A 34 14.96 12.28 9.42
N ASP A 35 14.62 11.08 9.88
CA ASP A 35 14.94 9.84 9.16
C ASP A 35 14.25 9.75 7.79
N GLN A 36 12.94 10.03 7.75
CA GLN A 36 12.14 10.00 6.53
C GLN A 36 11.19 11.19 6.50
N TYR A 37 11.27 12.00 5.45
CA TYR A 37 10.41 13.16 5.22
C TYR A 37 9.56 12.96 3.98
N ILE A 38 8.24 13.03 4.14
CA ILE A 38 7.28 12.72 3.08
C ILE A 38 6.45 13.97 2.79
N GLY A 39 6.33 14.34 1.50
CA GLY A 39 5.55 15.49 1.08
C GLY A 39 5.35 15.53 -0.43
N GLY A 40 4.51 16.47 -0.89
CA GLY A 40 4.29 16.66 -2.31
C GLY A 40 5.52 17.21 -3.04
N VAL A 41 5.65 16.83 -4.31
CA VAL A 41 6.77 17.27 -5.16
C VAL A 41 6.84 18.78 -5.35
N GLU A 42 5.72 19.51 -5.22
CA GLU A 42 5.62 20.96 -5.30
C GLU A 42 6.46 21.69 -4.25
N HIS A 43 6.78 21.02 -3.15
CA HIS A 43 7.60 21.58 -2.07
C HIS A 43 9.10 21.58 -2.36
N ALA A 44 9.55 20.93 -3.43
CA ALA A 44 10.97 20.80 -3.76
C ALA A 44 11.69 22.16 -3.90
N ILE A 45 11.05 23.13 -4.55
CA ILE A 45 11.56 24.50 -4.77
C ILE A 45 11.05 25.54 -3.77
N LEU A 46 10.23 25.11 -2.79
CA LEU A 46 9.65 25.96 -1.75
C LEU A 46 10.16 25.51 -0.38
N HIS A 47 9.32 24.78 0.35
CA HIS A 47 9.57 24.36 1.73
C HIS A 47 10.90 23.58 1.89
N LEU A 48 11.19 22.61 1.02
CA LEU A 48 12.42 21.81 1.14
C LEU A 48 13.68 22.65 0.96
N LEU A 49 13.67 23.59 0.00
CA LEU A 49 14.78 24.50 -0.22
C LEU A 49 15.00 25.42 0.98
N TYR A 50 13.91 26.03 1.49
CA TYR A 50 13.98 26.92 2.65
C TYR A 50 14.41 26.19 3.92
N SER A 51 13.94 24.99 4.16
CA SER A 51 14.35 24.17 5.30
C SER A 51 15.84 23.86 5.29
N ARG A 52 16.39 23.50 4.14
CA ARG A 52 17.83 23.27 3.97
C ARG A 52 18.65 24.54 4.19
N PHE A 53 18.22 25.65 3.60
CA PHE A 53 18.89 26.94 3.78
C PHE A 53 18.87 27.37 5.26
N PHE A 54 17.73 27.29 5.91
CA PHE A 54 17.56 27.73 7.29
C PHE A 54 18.37 26.85 8.27
N THR A 55 18.40 25.55 8.07
CA THR A 55 19.21 24.61 8.85
C THR A 55 20.69 24.95 8.75
N ARG A 56 21.19 25.21 7.54
CA ARG A 56 22.59 25.61 7.33
C ARG A 56 22.92 26.97 7.93
N ALA A 57 21.99 27.92 7.84
CA ALA A 57 22.17 29.25 8.44
C ALA A 57 22.27 29.16 9.97
N ILE A 58 21.37 28.39 10.62
CA ILE A 58 21.43 28.17 12.06
C ILE A 58 22.77 27.49 12.46
N SER A 59 23.20 26.48 11.74
CA SER A 59 24.46 25.77 12.03
C SER A 59 25.69 26.65 11.76
N TYR A 60 25.63 27.55 10.81
CA TYR A 60 26.72 28.48 10.53
C TYR A 60 26.94 29.47 11.67
N GLU A 61 25.86 30.04 12.22
CA GLU A 61 25.92 30.97 13.35
C GLU A 61 26.17 30.27 14.70
N ASN A 62 25.71 29.02 14.84
CA ASN A 62 25.85 28.22 16.07
C ASN A 62 26.72 27.00 15.83
N LYS A 63 28.03 27.17 15.91
CA LYS A 63 29.03 26.10 15.65
C LYS A 63 28.85 24.84 16.51
N ASP A 64 28.10 24.96 17.58
CA ASP A 64 27.74 23.82 18.45
C ASP A 64 26.64 22.93 17.87
N ILE A 65 25.94 23.38 16.81
CA ILE A 65 24.90 22.63 16.12
C ILE A 65 25.51 22.06 14.83
N ASN A 66 25.83 20.76 14.85
CA ASN A 66 26.40 20.09 13.68
C ASN A 66 25.29 19.42 12.84
N LEU A 67 24.38 20.26 12.28
CA LEU A 67 23.30 19.80 11.42
C LEU A 67 23.33 20.56 10.09
N ILE A 68 23.75 19.89 9.02
CA ILE A 68 23.88 20.48 7.67
C ILE A 68 22.62 20.24 6.84
N GLU A 69 22.07 19.02 6.91
CA GLU A 69 20.86 18.63 6.19
C GLU A 69 19.75 18.25 7.19
N PRO A 70 18.54 18.80 7.04
CA PRO A 70 17.46 18.54 7.97
C PRO A 70 16.83 17.14 7.83
N PHE A 71 16.94 16.52 6.65
CA PHE A 71 16.28 15.27 6.31
C PHE A 71 17.29 14.27 5.73
N ASN A 72 17.32 13.04 6.27
CA ASN A 72 18.14 11.95 5.74
C ASN A 72 17.53 11.34 4.48
N GLY A 73 16.22 11.12 4.50
CA GLY A 73 15.45 10.57 3.39
C GLY A 73 14.33 11.52 2.98
N LEU A 74 14.21 11.77 1.68
CA LEU A 74 13.09 12.49 1.09
C LEU A 74 12.27 11.52 0.25
N PHE A 75 10.95 11.54 0.46
CA PHE A 75 10.02 10.83 -0.38
C PHE A 75 8.99 11.83 -0.92
N THR A 76 9.04 12.09 -2.22
CA THR A 76 8.13 13.02 -2.89
C THR A 76 6.95 12.28 -3.48
N GLN A 77 5.76 12.56 -2.97
CA GLN A 77 4.53 11.95 -3.46
C GLN A 77 3.93 12.77 -4.60
N GLY A 78 3.24 12.04 -5.51
CA GLY A 78 2.45 12.65 -6.57
C GLY A 78 1.20 13.35 -6.06
N MET A 79 0.52 14.05 -6.95
CA MET A 79 -0.69 14.82 -6.66
C MET A 79 -1.94 13.98 -6.88
N VAL A 80 -3.00 14.29 -6.15
CA VAL A 80 -4.34 13.79 -6.48
C VAL A 80 -4.94 14.73 -7.49
N CYS A 81 -5.25 14.20 -8.67
CA CYS A 81 -5.75 14.94 -9.83
C CYS A 81 -7.22 14.61 -10.08
N HIS A 82 -7.95 15.57 -10.60
CA HIS A 82 -9.33 15.39 -11.04
C HIS A 82 -9.61 16.18 -12.32
N GLU A 83 -10.56 15.71 -13.12
CA GLU A 83 -11.04 16.45 -14.28
C GLU A 83 -11.49 17.87 -13.90
N THR A 84 -11.33 18.80 -14.80
CA THR A 84 -11.83 20.16 -14.65
C THR A 84 -13.07 20.36 -15.48
N TYR A 85 -13.99 21.20 -15.00
CA TYR A 85 -15.29 21.41 -15.63
C TYR A 85 -15.60 22.88 -15.81
N LYS A 86 -16.17 23.23 -16.95
CA LYS A 86 -16.60 24.59 -17.27
C LYS A 86 -18.00 24.63 -17.88
N ASP A 87 -18.72 25.71 -17.56
CA ASP A 87 -19.97 26.04 -18.24
C ASP A 87 -19.74 26.73 -19.62
N SER A 88 -20.82 27.06 -20.31
CA SER A 88 -20.78 27.77 -21.58
C SER A 88 -20.20 29.19 -21.50
N ASN A 89 -20.16 29.76 -20.30
CA ASN A 89 -19.61 31.08 -20.04
C ASN A 89 -18.15 31.03 -19.56
N ASN A 90 -17.52 29.82 -19.63
CA ASN A 90 -16.15 29.56 -19.21
C ASN A 90 -15.91 29.67 -17.69
N ASN A 91 -16.96 29.61 -16.86
CA ASN A 91 -16.85 29.57 -15.41
C ASN A 91 -16.55 28.14 -14.96
N TRP A 92 -15.70 28.00 -13.93
CA TRP A 92 -15.38 26.72 -13.30
C TRP A 92 -16.60 26.17 -12.54
N LEU A 93 -16.87 24.89 -12.72
CA LEU A 93 -17.91 24.14 -12.04
C LEU A 93 -17.27 23.10 -11.11
N SER A 94 -17.89 22.87 -9.94
CA SER A 94 -17.48 21.80 -9.05
C SER A 94 -18.08 20.45 -9.50
N PRO A 95 -17.47 19.30 -9.15
CA PRO A 95 -18.02 17.98 -9.44
C PRO A 95 -19.46 17.79 -8.91
N GLU A 96 -19.79 18.43 -7.79
CA GLU A 96 -21.11 18.38 -7.18
C GLU A 96 -22.20 19.07 -8.01
N GLU A 97 -21.85 20.04 -8.84
CA GLU A 97 -22.75 20.76 -9.73
C GLU A 97 -23.09 19.97 -11.02
N ILE A 98 -22.44 18.80 -11.21
CA ILE A 98 -22.46 18.04 -12.46
C ILE A 98 -23.19 16.70 -12.28
N GLU A 99 -23.85 16.27 -13.33
CA GLU A 99 -24.41 14.93 -13.48
C GLU A 99 -24.01 14.32 -14.82
N THR A 100 -23.97 13.02 -14.89
CA THR A 100 -23.67 12.28 -16.10
C THR A 100 -24.94 11.64 -16.64
N ILE A 101 -25.32 11.99 -17.86
CA ILE A 101 -26.47 11.41 -18.58
C ILE A 101 -25.94 10.82 -19.90
N GLU A 102 -26.14 9.52 -20.10
CA GLU A 102 -25.67 8.81 -21.29
C GLU A 102 -24.19 9.05 -21.65
N GLY A 103 -23.33 9.10 -20.62
CA GLY A 103 -21.88 9.30 -20.78
C GLY A 103 -21.46 10.75 -21.06
N LYS A 104 -22.41 11.71 -21.09
CA LYS A 104 -22.14 13.14 -21.27
C LYS A 104 -22.41 13.90 -19.96
N LYS A 105 -21.62 14.93 -19.70
CA LYS A 105 -21.72 15.73 -18.47
C LYS A 105 -22.59 16.97 -18.69
N TYR A 106 -23.50 17.19 -17.77
CA TYR A 106 -24.44 18.31 -17.74
C TYR A 106 -24.47 18.96 -16.37
N THR A 107 -24.85 20.22 -16.29
CA THR A 107 -25.11 20.87 -15.01
C THR A 107 -26.40 20.31 -14.39
N LYS A 108 -26.41 20.09 -13.08
CA LYS A 108 -27.61 19.63 -12.35
C LYS A 108 -28.72 20.67 -12.43
N LYS A 109 -28.37 21.97 -12.41
CA LYS A 109 -29.32 23.09 -12.27
C LYS A 109 -30.22 23.28 -13.47
N ASP A 110 -29.65 23.34 -14.67
CA ASP A 110 -30.37 23.72 -15.89
C ASP A 110 -30.13 22.77 -17.07
N LYS A 111 -29.42 21.64 -16.79
CA LYS A 111 -29.10 20.61 -17.79
C LYS A 111 -28.29 21.17 -18.98
N SER A 112 -27.58 22.25 -18.80
CA SER A 112 -26.69 22.80 -19.81
C SER A 112 -25.45 21.91 -19.98
N LYS A 113 -24.88 21.90 -21.18
CA LYS A 113 -23.69 21.10 -21.52
C LYS A 113 -22.48 21.58 -20.74
N VAL A 114 -21.74 20.67 -20.15
CA VAL A 114 -20.47 20.91 -19.46
C VAL A 114 -19.30 20.61 -20.40
N PHE A 115 -18.31 21.47 -20.42
CA PHE A 115 -17.03 21.25 -21.08
C PHE A 115 -16.08 20.59 -20.10
N VAL A 116 -15.62 19.37 -20.44
CA VAL A 116 -14.65 18.60 -19.66
C VAL A 116 -13.25 18.98 -20.10
N GLY A 117 -12.47 19.50 -19.19
CA GLY A 117 -11.05 19.83 -19.40
C GLY A 117 -10.15 18.67 -18.91
N PRO A 118 -8.81 18.87 -18.99
CA PRO A 118 -7.86 17.87 -18.55
C PRO A 118 -7.96 17.59 -17.04
N SER A 119 -7.51 16.41 -16.65
CA SER A 119 -7.28 16.08 -15.26
C SER A 119 -6.03 16.83 -14.77
N GLU A 120 -6.18 17.60 -13.71
CA GLU A 120 -5.14 18.43 -13.12
C GLU A 120 -5.16 18.30 -11.60
N SER A 121 -4.08 18.69 -10.93
CA SER A 121 -4.04 18.71 -9.48
C SER A 121 -5.21 19.50 -8.90
N MET A 122 -5.83 18.94 -7.85
CA MET A 122 -7.00 19.54 -7.22
C MET A 122 -6.69 20.91 -6.64
N SER A 123 -7.52 21.90 -6.97
CA SER A 123 -7.39 23.26 -6.44
C SER A 123 -8.75 23.93 -6.25
N LYS A 124 -8.89 24.75 -5.20
CA LYS A 124 -10.10 25.52 -4.93
C LYS A 124 -10.42 26.52 -6.04
N SER A 125 -9.39 27.08 -6.69
CA SER A 125 -9.58 28.05 -7.78
C SER A 125 -10.20 27.46 -9.03
N LYS A 126 -9.94 26.18 -9.32
CA LYS A 126 -10.52 25.43 -10.44
C LYS A 126 -11.77 24.65 -10.05
N LYS A 127 -12.14 24.67 -8.78
CA LYS A 127 -13.27 23.94 -8.21
C LYS A 127 -13.26 22.41 -8.50
N ASN A 128 -12.11 21.82 -8.81
CA ASN A 128 -11.98 20.39 -9.09
C ASN A 128 -11.58 19.58 -7.84
N THR A 129 -11.91 20.08 -6.67
CA THR A 129 -11.66 19.40 -5.39
C THR A 129 -12.77 18.44 -5.05
N ILE A 130 -12.40 17.32 -4.44
CA ILE A 130 -13.33 16.36 -3.82
C ILE A 130 -13.26 16.55 -2.32
N ASP A 131 -14.40 16.62 -1.67
CA ASP A 131 -14.47 16.76 -0.22
C ASP A 131 -14.21 15.40 0.47
N PRO A 132 -13.11 15.26 1.24
CA PRO A 132 -12.81 14.04 1.97
C PRO A 132 -13.89 13.63 2.96
N GLU A 133 -14.60 14.58 3.60
CA GLU A 133 -15.64 14.27 4.59
C GLU A 133 -16.81 13.54 3.92
N ASN A 134 -17.22 13.97 2.72
CA ASN A 134 -18.25 13.30 1.95
C ASN A 134 -17.83 11.89 1.54
N ILE A 135 -16.58 11.69 1.15
CA ILE A 135 -16.05 10.38 0.78
C ILE A 135 -16.02 9.45 1.99
N ILE A 136 -15.49 9.92 3.11
CA ILE A 136 -15.42 9.13 4.35
C ILE A 136 -16.81 8.76 4.86
N SER A 137 -17.76 9.70 4.80
CA SER A 137 -19.15 9.45 5.25
C SER A 137 -19.87 8.42 4.39
N ASN A 138 -19.61 8.40 3.07
CA ASN A 138 -20.31 7.50 2.14
C ASN A 138 -19.62 6.13 2.01
N TYR A 139 -18.28 6.07 2.04
CA TYR A 139 -17.52 4.87 1.73
C TYR A 139 -16.62 4.39 2.88
N GLY A 140 -16.40 5.22 3.90
CA GLY A 140 -15.49 4.94 5.00
C GLY A 140 -14.03 5.29 4.69
N ALA A 141 -13.25 5.53 5.74
CA ALA A 141 -11.86 5.93 5.63
C ALA A 141 -10.97 4.84 4.99
N ASP A 142 -11.24 3.56 5.28
CA ASP A 142 -10.45 2.45 4.72
C ASP A 142 -10.62 2.33 3.20
N ALA A 143 -11.83 2.60 2.66
CA ALA A 143 -12.04 2.62 1.22
C ALA A 143 -11.28 3.76 0.55
N ALA A 144 -11.30 4.97 1.15
CA ALA A 144 -10.54 6.11 0.65
C ALA A 144 -9.03 5.82 0.66
N ARG A 145 -8.50 5.27 1.76
CA ARG A 145 -7.09 4.87 1.88
C ARG A 145 -6.71 3.83 0.82
N LEU A 146 -7.51 2.78 0.71
CA LEU A 146 -7.29 1.69 -0.25
C LEU A 146 -7.25 2.22 -1.68
N PHE A 147 -8.18 3.10 -2.06
CA PHE A 147 -8.23 3.72 -3.38
C PHE A 147 -6.96 4.52 -3.68
N ILE A 148 -6.59 5.45 -2.79
CA ILE A 148 -5.41 6.31 -2.98
C ILE A 148 -4.11 5.49 -3.09
N LEU A 149 -4.00 4.39 -2.34
CA LEU A 149 -2.81 3.54 -2.32
C LEU A 149 -2.75 2.51 -3.46
N SER A 150 -3.87 2.27 -4.18
CA SER A 150 -3.98 1.15 -5.13
C SER A 150 -3.51 1.45 -6.54
N ASP A 151 -3.77 2.68 -7.03
CA ASP A 151 -3.72 2.99 -8.46
C ASP A 151 -2.29 3.00 -9.02
N SER A 152 -1.39 3.70 -8.34
CA SER A 152 -0.05 3.97 -8.84
C SER A 152 0.99 3.90 -7.72
N PRO A 153 2.29 3.75 -8.06
CA PRO A 153 3.34 4.05 -7.12
C PRO A 153 3.14 5.45 -6.54
N PRO A 154 3.37 5.65 -5.22
CA PRO A 154 3.01 6.91 -4.55
C PRO A 154 3.74 8.15 -5.06
N GLU A 155 4.81 8.00 -5.85
CA GLU A 155 5.51 9.11 -6.52
C GLU A 155 4.77 9.65 -7.75
N LYS A 156 3.79 8.90 -8.26
CA LYS A 156 2.99 9.30 -9.42
C LYS A 156 1.68 9.93 -9.01
N ASP A 157 1.15 10.76 -9.90
CA ASP A 157 -0.17 11.35 -9.72
C ASP A 157 -1.26 10.29 -9.71
N VAL A 158 -2.22 10.46 -8.82
CA VAL A 158 -3.41 9.61 -8.69
C VAL A 158 -4.59 10.33 -9.34
N GLN A 159 -5.24 9.65 -10.29
CA GLN A 159 -6.44 10.16 -10.92
C GLN A 159 -7.67 9.78 -10.09
N TRP A 160 -8.37 10.78 -9.55
CA TRP A 160 -9.62 10.52 -8.85
C TRP A 160 -10.69 9.96 -9.79
N SER A 161 -11.35 8.88 -9.38
CA SER A 161 -12.51 8.34 -10.08
C SER A 161 -13.56 7.79 -9.11
N GLU A 162 -14.84 8.03 -9.39
CA GLU A 162 -15.94 7.46 -8.61
C GLU A 162 -15.97 5.93 -8.70
N GLU A 163 -15.68 5.37 -9.87
CA GLU A 163 -15.63 3.91 -10.05
C GLU A 163 -14.51 3.29 -9.21
N GLY A 164 -13.37 3.99 -9.09
CA GLY A 164 -12.26 3.56 -8.25
C GLY A 164 -12.63 3.46 -6.78
N ILE A 165 -13.23 4.52 -6.21
CA ILE A 165 -13.64 4.50 -4.79
C ILE A 165 -14.75 3.48 -4.52
N ILE A 166 -15.72 3.31 -5.43
CA ILE A 166 -16.77 2.29 -5.32
C ILE A 166 -16.15 0.89 -5.35
N SER A 167 -15.16 0.66 -6.20
CA SER A 167 -14.45 -0.63 -6.30
C SER A 167 -13.69 -0.93 -5.01
N ALA A 168 -13.00 0.07 -4.44
CA ALA A 168 -12.32 -0.04 -3.15
C ALA A 168 -13.31 -0.37 -2.04
N PHE A 169 -14.44 0.33 -1.97
CA PHE A 169 -15.50 0.06 -0.98
C PHE A 169 -16.05 -1.37 -1.10
N LYS A 170 -16.34 -1.83 -2.31
CA LYS A 170 -16.78 -3.22 -2.55
C LYS A 170 -15.73 -4.24 -2.09
N PHE A 171 -14.44 -3.92 -2.20
CA PHE A 171 -13.39 -4.81 -1.72
C PHE A 171 -13.33 -4.84 -0.19
N ILE A 172 -13.50 -3.71 0.49
CA ILE A 172 -13.64 -3.66 1.95
C ILE A 172 -14.81 -4.54 2.42
N GLN A 173 -15.96 -4.46 1.74
CA GLN A 173 -17.12 -5.32 2.04
C GLN A 173 -16.80 -6.81 1.83
N LYS A 174 -16.04 -7.17 0.80
CA LYS A 174 -15.60 -8.56 0.57
C LYS A 174 -14.68 -9.05 1.69
N LEU A 175 -13.76 -8.23 2.16
CA LEU A 175 -12.88 -8.55 3.29
C LEU A 175 -13.67 -8.75 4.58
N TRP A 176 -14.67 -7.90 4.84
CA TRP A 176 -15.57 -8.07 5.98
C TRP A 176 -16.35 -9.40 5.91
N ASN A 177 -16.93 -9.72 4.76
CA ASN A 177 -17.65 -10.98 4.57
C ASN A 177 -16.73 -12.21 4.70
N LEU A 178 -15.48 -12.10 4.28
CA LEU A 178 -14.47 -13.13 4.50
C LEU A 178 -14.19 -13.31 6.00
N ASN A 179 -14.05 -12.22 6.76
CA ASN A 179 -13.87 -12.27 8.21
C ASN A 179 -15.01 -13.07 8.88
N LEU A 180 -16.26 -12.80 8.53
CA LEU A 180 -17.41 -13.53 9.08
C LEU A 180 -17.30 -15.04 8.79
N LYS A 181 -16.92 -15.43 7.57
CA LYS A 181 -16.72 -16.84 7.21
C LYS A 181 -15.58 -17.48 8.01
N ILE A 182 -14.45 -16.80 8.17
CA ILE A 182 -13.32 -17.33 8.95
C ILE A 182 -13.71 -17.51 10.41
N LEU A 183 -14.48 -16.58 11.00
CA LEU A 183 -14.99 -16.71 12.37
C LEU A 183 -15.93 -17.93 12.52
N GLU A 184 -16.72 -18.27 11.49
CA GLU A 184 -17.54 -19.47 11.47
C GLU A 184 -16.69 -20.74 11.39
N GLU A 185 -15.63 -20.75 10.56
CA GLU A 185 -14.71 -21.90 10.48
C GLU A 185 -13.94 -22.11 11.79
N ILE A 186 -13.51 -21.05 12.46
CA ILE A 186 -12.87 -21.12 13.79
C ILE A 186 -13.76 -21.82 14.83
N LYS A 187 -15.09 -21.65 14.75
CA LYS A 187 -16.02 -22.31 15.67
C LYS A 187 -16.11 -23.82 15.48
N LYS A 188 -15.78 -24.32 14.28
CA LYS A 188 -15.85 -25.78 13.98
C LYS A 188 -14.73 -26.55 14.65
N ASP A 189 -13.55 -25.94 14.88
CA ASP A 189 -12.38 -26.46 15.58
C ASP A 189 -12.01 -27.89 15.14
N HIS A 190 -11.62 -28.04 13.88
CA HIS A 190 -11.21 -29.33 13.34
C HIS A 190 -9.99 -29.88 14.08
N LYS A 191 -9.88 -31.21 14.18
CA LYS A 191 -8.84 -31.86 14.98
C LYS A 191 -7.45 -31.85 14.33
N THR A 192 -7.41 -31.72 13.01
CA THR A 192 -6.17 -31.75 12.21
C THR A 192 -6.22 -30.66 11.15
N ASP A 193 -5.04 -30.23 10.73
CA ASP A 193 -4.90 -29.28 9.63
C ASP A 193 -4.86 -30.04 8.29
N ALA A 194 -5.60 -29.57 7.30
CA ALA A 194 -5.70 -30.17 5.97
C ALA A 194 -4.35 -30.24 5.25
N ASP A 195 -3.54 -29.20 5.38
CA ASP A 195 -2.22 -29.06 4.76
C ASP A 195 -1.43 -27.89 5.36
N ASN A 196 -0.21 -27.68 4.88
CA ASN A 196 0.65 -26.56 5.32
C ASN A 196 0.49 -25.28 4.48
N GLU A 197 -0.50 -25.22 3.58
CA GLU A 197 -0.66 -24.07 2.68
C GLU A 197 -0.98 -22.79 3.44
N MET A 198 -1.78 -22.86 4.51
CA MET A 198 -2.11 -21.69 5.35
C MET A 198 -0.82 -21.06 5.88
N LEU A 199 0.04 -21.84 6.53
CA LEU A 199 1.29 -21.35 7.10
C LEU A 199 2.24 -20.81 6.03
N LYS A 200 2.42 -21.53 4.91
CA LYS A 200 3.30 -21.11 3.80
C LYS A 200 2.84 -19.77 3.20
N ASN A 201 1.55 -19.64 2.88
CA ASN A 201 1.04 -18.43 2.26
C ASN A 201 1.00 -17.24 3.23
N THR A 202 0.73 -17.47 4.52
CA THR A 202 0.86 -16.41 5.55
C THR A 202 2.29 -15.87 5.59
N ASN A 203 3.31 -16.74 5.68
CA ASN A 203 4.71 -16.29 5.68
C ASN A 203 5.09 -15.57 4.37
N LYS A 204 4.64 -16.05 3.22
CA LYS A 204 4.84 -15.38 1.93
C LYS A 204 4.22 -13.97 1.92
N PHE A 205 2.98 -13.85 2.36
CA PHE A 205 2.29 -12.57 2.46
C PHE A 205 3.00 -11.60 3.39
N LEU A 206 3.41 -12.06 4.59
CA LEU A 206 4.14 -11.24 5.56
C LEU A 206 5.46 -10.73 5.00
N LYS A 207 6.24 -11.59 4.35
CA LYS A 207 7.47 -11.17 3.67
C LYS A 207 7.20 -10.09 2.63
N GLN A 208 6.27 -10.34 1.72
CA GLN A 208 5.94 -9.41 0.65
C GLN A 208 5.46 -8.05 1.17
N ILE A 209 4.58 -8.04 2.16
CA ILE A 209 4.04 -6.78 2.69
C ILE A 209 5.09 -6.00 3.48
N THR A 210 5.96 -6.68 4.25
CA THR A 210 7.06 -6.05 4.97
C THR A 210 8.05 -5.39 4.01
N GLU A 211 8.52 -6.12 3.00
CA GLU A 211 9.42 -5.58 1.98
C GLU A 211 8.78 -4.41 1.21
N ASN A 212 7.49 -4.50 0.89
CA ASN A 212 6.78 -3.44 0.17
C ASN A 212 6.55 -2.19 1.03
N LEU A 213 6.37 -2.33 2.35
CA LEU A 213 6.29 -1.21 3.29
C LEU A 213 7.62 -0.48 3.39
N GLU A 214 8.73 -1.22 3.57
CA GLU A 214 10.08 -0.65 3.63
C GLU A 214 10.45 0.12 2.36
N ASN A 215 9.95 -0.31 1.21
CA ASN A 215 10.20 0.31 -0.08
C ASN A 215 9.09 1.30 -0.54
N PHE A 216 8.16 1.67 0.33
CA PHE A 216 7.00 2.53 -0.01
C PHE A 216 6.19 2.07 -1.23
N SER A 217 6.22 0.77 -1.55
CA SER A 217 5.52 0.18 -2.69
C SER A 217 4.04 -0.12 -2.35
N TYR A 218 3.26 0.88 -1.95
CA TYR A 218 1.91 0.71 -1.43
C TYR A 218 0.94 0.07 -2.42
N ASN A 219 1.05 0.38 -3.70
CA ASN A 219 0.24 -0.24 -4.74
C ASN A 219 0.48 -1.76 -4.83
N LYS A 220 1.70 -2.22 -4.57
CA LYS A 220 2.00 -3.65 -4.48
C LYS A 220 1.40 -4.28 -3.22
N ILE A 221 1.36 -3.54 -2.11
CA ILE A 221 0.68 -4.00 -0.88
C ILE A 221 -0.80 -4.25 -1.17
N VAL A 222 -1.48 -3.34 -1.88
CA VAL A 222 -2.88 -3.54 -2.26
C VAL A 222 -3.05 -4.78 -3.15
N ALA A 223 -2.14 -5.01 -4.09
CA ALA A 223 -2.14 -6.25 -4.88
C ALA A 223 -1.99 -7.50 -3.99
N ASN A 224 -1.08 -7.47 -3.01
CA ASN A 224 -0.93 -8.56 -2.04
C ASN A 224 -2.21 -8.78 -1.19
N LEU A 225 -2.96 -7.72 -0.85
CA LEU A 225 -4.25 -7.87 -0.18
C LEU A 225 -5.28 -8.63 -1.04
N HIS A 226 -5.31 -8.38 -2.34
CA HIS A 226 -6.16 -9.14 -3.26
C HIS A 226 -5.73 -10.60 -3.40
N GLU A 227 -4.42 -10.87 -3.42
CA GLU A 227 -3.88 -12.23 -3.45
C GLU A 227 -4.24 -13.01 -2.19
N VAL A 228 -4.01 -12.42 -1.01
CA VAL A 228 -4.34 -13.08 0.27
C VAL A 228 -5.84 -13.28 0.45
N TYR A 229 -6.66 -12.33 0.01
CA TYR A 229 -8.12 -12.50 -0.03
C TYR A 229 -8.50 -13.72 -0.87
N SER A 230 -7.97 -13.80 -2.09
CA SER A 230 -8.25 -14.90 -3.03
C SER A 230 -7.77 -16.25 -2.50
N PHE A 231 -6.68 -16.25 -1.76
CA PHE A 231 -6.17 -17.42 -1.07
C PHE A 231 -7.11 -17.82 0.08
N LEU A 232 -7.39 -16.90 1.02
CA LEU A 232 -8.21 -17.19 2.20
C LEU A 232 -9.61 -17.68 1.86
N ILE A 233 -10.26 -17.16 0.82
CA ILE A 233 -11.56 -17.63 0.33
C ILE A 233 -11.51 -19.14 -0.02
N LYS A 234 -10.41 -19.61 -0.60
CA LYS A 234 -10.24 -21.05 -0.91
C LYS A 234 -10.01 -21.88 0.35
N GLN A 235 -9.35 -21.28 1.35
CA GLN A 235 -9.05 -21.99 2.59
C GLN A 235 -10.28 -22.16 3.49
N THR A 236 -11.31 -21.32 3.38
CA THR A 236 -12.58 -21.51 4.11
C THR A 236 -13.34 -22.79 3.70
N ASN A 237 -12.92 -23.47 2.64
CA ASN A 237 -13.47 -24.78 2.23
C ASN A 237 -12.61 -25.95 2.70
N LYS A 238 -11.53 -25.70 3.46
CA LYS A 238 -10.65 -26.72 4.01
C LYS A 238 -10.80 -26.81 5.52
N GLU A 239 -10.45 -27.95 6.07
CA GLU A 239 -10.47 -28.18 7.51
C GLU A 239 -9.14 -27.74 8.13
N TYR A 240 -9.21 -26.87 9.13
CA TYR A 240 -8.08 -26.39 9.91
C TYR A 240 -8.40 -26.39 11.39
N THR A 241 -7.39 -26.59 12.23
CA THR A 241 -7.55 -26.41 13.66
C THR A 241 -7.84 -24.95 13.98
N LYS A 242 -8.60 -24.73 15.04
CA LYS A 242 -8.86 -23.36 15.55
C LYS A 242 -7.57 -22.57 15.76
N LYS A 243 -6.53 -23.24 16.29
CA LYS A 243 -5.23 -22.64 16.53
C LYS A 243 -4.59 -22.14 15.23
N THR A 244 -4.52 -22.95 14.19
CA THR A 244 -3.93 -22.59 12.89
C THR A 244 -4.68 -21.44 12.27
N LEU A 245 -6.01 -21.43 12.29
CA LEU A 245 -6.80 -20.34 11.74
C LEU A 245 -6.56 -19.01 12.49
N ILE A 246 -6.62 -19.02 13.81
CA ILE A 246 -6.43 -17.80 14.61
C ILE A 246 -5.02 -17.25 14.42
N GLU A 247 -3.97 -18.06 14.61
CA GLU A 247 -2.59 -17.58 14.55
C GLU A 247 -2.21 -17.01 13.18
N ASN A 248 -2.65 -17.63 12.09
CA ASN A 248 -2.34 -17.15 10.76
C ASN A 248 -3.21 -15.93 10.36
N TYR A 249 -4.50 -15.96 10.68
CA TYR A 249 -5.39 -14.86 10.34
C TYR A 249 -5.08 -13.60 11.14
N GLU A 250 -4.75 -13.71 12.42
CA GLU A 250 -4.28 -12.61 13.26
C GLU A 250 -3.06 -11.91 12.63
N LYS A 251 -2.04 -12.68 12.24
CA LYS A 251 -0.84 -12.14 11.57
C LYS A 251 -1.18 -11.40 10.28
N ILE A 252 -2.07 -11.95 9.47
CA ILE A 252 -2.53 -11.32 8.23
C ILE A 252 -3.25 -9.99 8.54
N LEU A 253 -4.15 -9.97 9.52
CA LEU A 253 -4.89 -8.77 9.92
C LEU A 253 -3.95 -7.66 10.43
N ILE A 254 -2.96 -8.01 11.26
CA ILE A 254 -1.96 -7.05 11.73
C ILE A 254 -1.20 -6.46 10.53
N ALA A 255 -0.77 -7.29 9.59
CA ALA A 255 -0.07 -6.85 8.39
C ALA A 255 -0.93 -5.98 7.45
N MET A 256 -2.25 -6.07 7.53
CA MET A 256 -3.19 -5.23 6.77
C MET A 256 -3.42 -3.85 7.39
N THR A 257 -3.13 -3.66 8.69
CA THR A 257 -3.43 -2.41 9.42
C THR A 257 -2.86 -1.14 8.78
N PRO A 258 -1.67 -1.11 8.16
CA PRO A 258 -1.18 0.10 7.50
C PRO A 258 -2.07 0.61 6.36
N VAL A 259 -2.81 -0.27 5.71
CA VAL A 259 -3.68 0.07 4.56
C VAL A 259 -5.13 0.23 4.99
N VAL A 260 -5.68 -0.74 5.71
CA VAL A 260 -7.10 -0.81 6.12
C VAL A 260 -7.24 -0.93 7.65
N PRO A 261 -6.85 0.13 8.39
CA PRO A 261 -6.74 0.07 9.86
C PRO A 261 -8.07 -0.22 10.56
N HIS A 262 -9.18 0.39 10.14
CA HIS A 262 -10.46 0.22 10.82
C HIS A 262 -10.99 -1.20 10.66
N LEU A 263 -10.98 -1.72 9.43
CA LEU A 263 -11.38 -3.10 9.15
C LEU A 263 -10.51 -4.09 9.95
N SER A 264 -9.18 -3.94 9.87
CA SER A 264 -8.24 -4.85 10.52
C SER A 264 -8.42 -4.87 12.03
N ASN A 265 -8.53 -3.71 12.68
CA ASN A 265 -8.73 -3.63 14.12
C ASN A 265 -10.08 -4.22 14.57
N GLU A 266 -11.16 -3.99 13.81
CA GLU A 266 -12.46 -4.58 14.14
C GLU A 266 -12.44 -6.11 13.99
N CYS A 267 -11.72 -6.63 12.97
CA CYS A 267 -11.53 -8.07 12.81
C CYS A 267 -10.64 -8.66 13.92
N LEU A 268 -9.56 -7.99 14.33
CA LEU A 268 -8.71 -8.41 15.46
C LEU A 268 -9.50 -8.45 16.76
N LYS A 269 -10.33 -7.45 17.02
CA LYS A 269 -11.22 -7.42 18.17
C LYS A 269 -12.21 -8.60 18.17
N ALA A 270 -12.74 -8.98 17.02
CA ALA A 270 -13.61 -10.15 16.89
C ALA A 270 -12.88 -11.48 17.18
N LEU A 271 -11.56 -11.53 17.01
CA LEU A 271 -10.69 -12.66 17.40
C LEU A 271 -10.30 -12.63 18.89
N ASN A 272 -10.67 -11.57 19.64
CA ASN A 272 -10.15 -11.25 20.98
C ASN A 272 -8.62 -11.12 21.00
N SER A 273 -8.02 -10.61 19.93
CA SER A 273 -6.59 -10.35 19.84
C SER A 273 -6.25 -8.97 20.39
N GLU A 274 -5.29 -8.92 21.30
CA GLU A 274 -4.68 -7.68 21.80
C GLU A 274 -3.26 -7.49 21.27
N ASN A 275 -2.84 -8.36 20.33
CA ASN A 275 -1.49 -8.30 19.76
C ASN A 275 -1.37 -7.13 18.78
N ILE A 276 -0.41 -6.25 19.04
CA ILE A 276 -0.08 -5.09 18.20
C ILE A 276 1.33 -5.17 17.60
N LYS A 277 2.07 -6.25 17.91
CA LYS A 277 3.44 -6.43 17.41
C LYS A 277 3.39 -6.83 15.94
N TRP A 278 4.23 -6.19 15.13
CA TRP A 278 4.42 -6.60 13.73
C TRP A 278 4.84 -8.07 13.68
N PRO A 279 4.15 -8.91 12.87
CA PRO A 279 4.40 -10.35 12.86
C PRO A 279 5.71 -10.69 12.12
N ASP A 280 6.51 -11.54 12.76
CA ASP A 280 7.68 -12.12 12.13
C ASP A 280 7.26 -13.20 11.11
N TYR A 281 8.07 -13.41 10.07
CA TYR A 281 7.92 -14.49 9.12
C TYR A 281 9.17 -15.38 9.07
N ASP A 282 8.96 -16.65 8.73
CA ASP A 282 10.03 -17.65 8.61
C ASP A 282 10.34 -17.91 7.14
N GLU A 283 11.50 -17.46 6.70
CA GLU A 283 11.96 -17.66 5.32
C GLU A 283 12.22 -19.12 4.97
N THR A 284 12.54 -19.97 5.96
CA THR A 284 12.83 -21.39 5.71
C THR A 284 11.60 -22.13 5.21
N ILE A 285 10.40 -21.68 5.62
CA ILE A 285 9.11 -22.20 5.15
C ILE A 285 8.87 -21.86 3.68
N LEU A 286 9.46 -20.74 3.21
CA LEU A 286 9.31 -20.26 1.83
C LEU A 286 10.28 -20.92 0.86
N LEU A 287 11.31 -21.59 1.35
CA LEU A 287 12.26 -22.29 0.49
C LEU A 287 11.52 -23.42 -0.24
N GLU A 288 11.37 -23.26 -1.53
CA GLU A 288 10.83 -24.32 -2.38
C GLU A 288 11.89 -25.40 -2.53
N LYS A 289 11.63 -26.59 -1.97
CA LYS A 289 12.51 -27.75 -2.17
C LYS A 289 12.46 -28.26 -3.62
N MET A 290 11.38 -27.98 -4.33
CA MET A 290 11.14 -28.43 -5.70
C MET A 290 10.93 -27.25 -6.66
N THR A 291 11.53 -27.32 -7.83
CA THR A 291 11.33 -26.36 -8.92
C THR A 291 10.89 -27.03 -10.20
N ASN A 292 10.22 -26.29 -11.09
CA ASN A 292 9.84 -26.76 -12.42
C ASN A 292 10.82 -26.22 -13.46
N ILE A 293 11.59 -27.09 -14.07
CA ILE A 293 12.49 -26.75 -15.16
C ILE A 293 11.77 -26.94 -16.49
N VAL A 294 11.74 -25.90 -17.31
CA VAL A 294 11.19 -26.00 -18.67
C VAL A 294 12.24 -26.69 -19.55
N VAL A 295 11.91 -27.86 -20.08
CA VAL A 295 12.75 -28.58 -21.02
C VAL A 295 12.46 -28.11 -22.44
N GLN A 296 13.49 -27.54 -23.09
CA GLN A 296 13.45 -27.11 -24.49
C GLN A 296 14.40 -27.97 -25.32
N ILE A 297 13.94 -28.42 -26.48
CA ILE A 297 14.73 -29.14 -27.47
C ILE A 297 14.54 -28.45 -28.82
N ASN A 298 15.65 -28.03 -29.44
CA ASN A 298 15.66 -27.25 -30.69
C ASN A 298 14.78 -25.96 -30.59
N GLY A 299 14.89 -25.24 -29.44
CA GLY A 299 14.16 -23.99 -29.21
C GLY A 299 12.65 -24.11 -28.94
N LYS A 300 12.11 -25.33 -28.87
CA LYS A 300 10.68 -25.58 -28.59
C LYS A 300 10.51 -26.22 -27.22
N LYS A 301 9.57 -25.71 -26.43
CA LYS A 301 9.17 -26.33 -25.14
C LYS A 301 8.64 -27.75 -25.41
N ARG A 302 9.22 -28.75 -24.74
CA ARG A 302 8.85 -30.16 -24.88
C ARG A 302 8.27 -30.78 -23.60
N GLY A 303 8.62 -30.20 -22.45
CA GLY A 303 8.10 -30.69 -21.17
C GLY A 303 8.45 -29.77 -20.01
N LEU A 304 8.00 -30.20 -18.82
CA LEU A 304 8.34 -29.62 -17.53
C LEU A 304 8.90 -30.74 -16.65
N LEU A 305 10.11 -30.55 -16.15
CA LEU A 305 10.74 -31.47 -15.20
C LEU A 305 10.60 -30.88 -13.80
N LYS A 306 9.93 -31.57 -12.88
CA LYS A 306 9.89 -31.22 -11.47
C LYS A 306 11.09 -31.86 -10.76
N THR A 307 11.93 -31.04 -10.14
CA THR A 307 13.16 -31.52 -9.46
C THR A 307 13.49 -30.63 -8.27
N ASP A 308 14.34 -31.14 -7.34
CA ASP A 308 14.83 -30.34 -6.23
C ASP A 308 15.64 -29.13 -6.73
N VAL A 309 15.55 -28.00 -6.02
CA VAL A 309 16.22 -26.74 -6.39
C VAL A 309 17.75 -26.94 -6.48
N ASP A 310 18.31 -27.78 -5.58
CA ASP A 310 19.75 -28.05 -5.49
C ASP A 310 20.23 -29.17 -6.42
N THR A 311 19.37 -29.62 -7.36
CA THR A 311 19.73 -30.71 -8.28
C THR A 311 20.79 -30.21 -9.27
N THR A 312 21.90 -30.93 -9.36
CA THR A 312 23.00 -30.61 -10.31
C THR A 312 22.53 -30.78 -11.75
N GLU A 313 23.14 -30.04 -12.69
CA GLU A 313 22.85 -30.11 -14.11
C GLU A 313 22.93 -31.55 -14.64
N LYS A 314 23.95 -32.31 -14.20
CA LYS A 314 24.11 -33.73 -14.54
C LYS A 314 22.87 -34.56 -14.16
N ASN A 315 22.39 -34.40 -12.94
CA ASN A 315 21.21 -35.13 -12.44
C ASN A 315 19.92 -34.69 -13.14
N ILE A 316 19.84 -33.41 -13.52
CA ILE A 316 18.73 -32.88 -14.33
C ILE A 316 18.72 -33.53 -15.69
N LEU A 317 19.84 -33.58 -16.38
CA LEU A 317 19.96 -34.26 -17.68
C LEU A 317 19.66 -35.74 -17.60
N GLU A 318 20.15 -36.44 -16.57
CA GLU A 318 19.79 -37.86 -16.36
C GLU A 318 18.28 -38.09 -16.19
N LYS A 319 17.60 -37.20 -15.43
CA LYS A 319 16.14 -37.28 -15.26
C LYS A 319 15.42 -37.02 -16.58
N ILE A 320 15.88 -36.02 -17.38
CA ILE A 320 15.34 -35.70 -18.70
C ILE A 320 15.48 -36.88 -19.67
N TYR A 321 16.66 -37.55 -19.71
CA TYR A 321 16.90 -38.69 -20.57
C TYR A 321 16.09 -39.94 -20.14
N LYS A 322 15.73 -40.07 -18.86
CA LYS A 322 14.88 -41.15 -18.35
C LYS A 322 13.39 -40.92 -18.55
N ASP A 323 12.96 -39.69 -18.81
CA ASP A 323 11.54 -39.36 -18.99
C ASP A 323 11.02 -39.89 -20.32
N GLU A 324 10.09 -40.83 -20.28
CA GLU A 324 9.53 -41.48 -21.46
C GLU A 324 8.81 -40.50 -22.40
N THR A 325 8.26 -39.41 -21.87
CA THR A 325 7.55 -38.43 -22.67
C THR A 325 8.53 -37.53 -23.47
N LEU A 326 9.76 -37.39 -23.01
CA LEU A 326 10.81 -36.58 -23.61
C LEU A 326 11.72 -37.42 -24.51
N LYS A 327 11.87 -38.73 -24.30
CA LYS A 327 12.72 -39.65 -25.09
C LYS A 327 12.49 -39.54 -26.59
N LYS A 328 11.25 -39.37 -27.04
CA LYS A 328 10.88 -39.26 -28.45
C LYS A 328 11.48 -38.04 -29.19
N TYR A 329 12.09 -37.11 -28.46
CA TYR A 329 12.72 -35.89 -29.04
C TYR A 329 14.25 -35.98 -29.05
N PHE A 330 14.85 -37.05 -28.56
CA PHE A 330 16.30 -37.26 -28.51
C PHE A 330 16.82 -38.21 -29.61
N ASN A 331 15.95 -38.69 -30.49
CA ASN A 331 16.31 -39.50 -31.65
C ASN A 331 16.59 -38.65 -32.88
#